data_ff79750144126a3338f700306cb3570d
#
_entry.id   ff79750144126a3338f700306cb3570d
#
_cell.length_a   1.000
_cell.length_b   1.000
_cell.length_c   1.000
_cell.angle_alpha   90.00
_cell.angle_beta   90.00
_cell.angle_gamma   90.00
#
_symmetry.space_group_name_H-M   'P 1'
#
loop_
_entity.id
_entity.type
_entity.pdbx_description
1 polymer ?
#
loop_
_entity_poly.entity_id
_entity_poly.type
_entity_poly.pdbx_seq_one_letter_code
_entity_poly.pdbx_strand_id
1 'polypeptide(L)'
;MQQYRGNFLNTFHREKQGTENEIVKFSDFFKIEESIFSEFDKKDISVTKLKDGKFFVSNCKDKGFFVEKNSNIDKIPNVSIYYKKLQKNIGKITDLYGFTNRYFENIIELLSNDSDSKGLGEFTSEFLERSRNNLMVGKINIENLFTIGYEGNGNRILVDLDNRIYIYAHDLATRYYQTIDNVPHNTFLTMPKLLTLNDFLNGFVTEFFK
;
A
#
# COMPACT_ATOMS: atom_id res chain seq x y z
N MET A 1 -7.72 11.35 -23.03
CA MET A 1 -7.07 10.72 -21.87
C MET A 1 -6.03 9.64 -22.22
N GLN A 2 -6.20 8.80 -23.24
CA GLN A 2 -5.20 7.79 -23.65
C GLN A 2 -3.86 8.35 -24.16
N GLN A 3 -3.88 9.52 -24.78
CA GLN A 3 -2.67 10.14 -25.35
C GLN A 3 -1.70 10.67 -24.25
N TYR A 4 -2.21 11.01 -23.06
CA TYR A 4 -1.40 11.46 -21.93
C TYR A 4 -0.62 10.31 -21.26
N ARG A 5 -1.17 9.08 -21.25
CA ARG A 5 -0.56 7.92 -20.57
C ARG A 5 0.65 7.35 -21.31
N GLY A 6 0.60 7.29 -22.65
CA GLY A 6 1.73 6.82 -23.44
C GLY A 6 2.93 7.78 -23.43
N ASN A 7 2.68 9.08 -23.32
CA ASN A 7 3.74 10.09 -23.22
C ASN A 7 4.45 10.07 -21.86
N PHE A 8 3.74 9.74 -20.79
CA PHE A 8 4.33 9.72 -19.45
C PHE A 8 5.40 8.63 -19.31
N LEU A 9 5.12 7.39 -19.68
CA LEU A 9 6.11 6.30 -19.65
C LEU A 9 7.30 6.60 -20.58
N ASN A 10 7.06 7.17 -21.75
CA ASN A 10 8.13 7.57 -22.68
C ASN A 10 8.96 8.76 -22.16
N THR A 11 8.35 9.74 -21.51
CA THR A 11 9.05 10.88 -20.89
C THR A 11 9.85 10.39 -19.69
N PHE A 12 9.28 9.53 -18.87
CA PHE A 12 9.92 8.93 -17.71
C PHE A 12 11.18 8.12 -18.09
N HIS A 13 11.13 7.33 -19.17
CA HIS A 13 12.30 6.62 -19.69
C HIS A 13 13.38 7.56 -20.24
N ARG A 14 13.03 8.74 -20.73
CA ARG A 14 13.99 9.72 -21.27
C ARG A 14 14.69 10.56 -20.20
N GLU A 15 14.00 10.94 -19.15
CA GLU A 15 14.53 11.82 -18.10
C GLU A 15 15.46 11.13 -17.11
N LYS A 16 15.36 9.79 -16.96
CA LYS A 16 16.19 9.01 -16.03
C LYS A 16 17.27 8.19 -16.74
N GLN A 17 18.08 8.88 -17.54
CA GLN A 17 19.24 8.30 -18.24
C GLN A 17 20.18 7.53 -17.30
N GLY A 18 20.52 6.30 -17.67
CA GLY A 18 21.66 5.58 -17.13
C GLY A 18 21.35 4.43 -16.19
N THR A 19 20.21 3.77 -16.35
CA THR A 19 19.86 2.61 -15.53
C THR A 19 19.55 1.40 -16.41
N GLU A 20 20.08 0.26 -16.03
CA GLU A 20 19.82 -1.01 -16.68
C GLU A 20 18.36 -1.39 -16.45
N ASN A 21 17.69 -1.73 -17.54
CA ASN A 21 16.33 -2.25 -17.51
C ASN A 21 16.40 -3.76 -17.70
N GLU A 22 15.91 -4.51 -16.74
CA GLU A 22 15.90 -5.96 -16.76
C GLU A 22 14.48 -6.50 -16.80
N ILE A 23 14.28 -7.60 -17.51
CA ILE A 23 13.05 -8.39 -17.41
C ILE A 23 13.34 -9.57 -16.52
N VAL A 24 12.61 -9.65 -15.41
CA VAL A 24 12.80 -10.69 -14.38
C VAL A 24 11.46 -11.30 -13.99
N LYS A 25 11.47 -12.45 -13.35
CA LYS A 25 10.26 -13.01 -12.76
C LYS A 25 9.85 -12.21 -11.52
N PHE A 26 8.54 -12.07 -11.33
CA PHE A 26 7.99 -11.37 -10.18
C PHE A 26 8.52 -11.90 -8.85
N SER A 27 8.55 -13.24 -8.69
CA SER A 27 9.08 -13.91 -7.49
C SER A 27 10.57 -13.63 -7.26
N ASP A 28 11.37 -13.56 -8.32
CA ASP A 28 12.80 -13.35 -8.21
C ASP A 28 13.13 -11.94 -7.69
N PHE A 29 12.38 -10.95 -8.14
CA PHE A 29 12.56 -9.58 -7.71
C PHE A 29 12.07 -9.32 -6.28
N PHE A 30 10.86 -9.80 -5.94
CA PHE A 30 10.24 -9.55 -4.64
C PHE A 30 10.62 -10.56 -3.55
N LYS A 31 11.28 -11.68 -3.91
CA LYS A 31 11.73 -12.74 -2.99
C LYS A 31 10.63 -13.23 -2.04
N ILE A 32 9.44 -13.39 -2.58
CA ILE A 32 8.28 -13.81 -1.81
C ILE A 32 8.24 -15.33 -1.81
N GLU A 33 8.52 -15.94 -0.67
CA GLU A 33 8.54 -17.40 -0.47
C GLU A 33 7.17 -18.02 -0.25
N GLU A 34 6.10 -17.23 -0.17
CA GLU A 34 4.78 -17.68 0.27
C GLU A 34 3.75 -17.74 -0.85
N SER A 35 2.83 -18.69 -0.70
CA SER A 35 1.74 -19.03 -1.63
C SER A 35 0.79 -17.88 -2.00
N ILE A 36 0.90 -16.71 -1.36
CA ILE A 36 0.00 -15.57 -1.54
C ILE A 36 0.02 -15.05 -2.98
N PHE A 37 1.18 -15.11 -3.63
CA PHE A 37 1.38 -14.59 -4.98
C PHE A 37 1.70 -15.70 -6.00
N SER A 38 1.45 -16.97 -5.66
CA SER A 38 1.84 -18.13 -6.48
C SER A 38 1.35 -18.06 -7.93
N GLU A 39 0.22 -17.41 -8.19
CA GLU A 39 -0.31 -17.20 -9.54
C GLU A 39 0.55 -16.22 -10.36
N PHE A 40 1.32 -15.37 -9.69
CA PHE A 40 2.11 -14.32 -10.31
C PHE A 40 3.61 -14.59 -10.31
N ASP A 41 4.07 -15.62 -9.62
CA ASP A 41 5.49 -15.94 -9.45
C ASP A 41 6.26 -16.01 -10.77
N LYS A 42 5.62 -16.60 -11.80
CA LYS A 42 6.21 -16.80 -13.13
C LYS A 42 5.95 -15.64 -14.10
N LYS A 43 5.23 -14.60 -13.67
CA LYS A 43 4.97 -13.43 -14.53
C LYS A 43 6.22 -12.60 -14.69
N ASP A 44 6.44 -12.15 -15.92
CA ASP A 44 7.53 -11.24 -16.23
C ASP A 44 7.16 -9.81 -15.82
N ILE A 45 8.14 -9.12 -15.24
CA ILE A 45 8.09 -7.70 -14.94
C ILE A 45 9.34 -7.02 -15.48
N SER A 46 9.21 -5.76 -15.85
CA SER A 46 10.34 -4.91 -16.18
C SER A 46 10.77 -4.14 -14.94
N VAL A 47 12.03 -4.21 -14.60
CA VAL A 47 12.62 -3.54 -13.44
C VAL A 47 13.73 -2.61 -13.91
N THR A 48 13.62 -1.34 -13.59
CA THR A 48 14.63 -0.33 -13.86
C THR A 48 15.19 0.22 -12.57
N LYS A 49 16.48 0.03 -12.32
CA LYS A 49 17.16 0.62 -11.16
C LYS A 49 17.43 2.10 -11.42
N LEU A 50 17.06 2.97 -10.50
CA LEU A 50 17.23 4.41 -10.61
C LEU A 50 18.50 4.88 -9.91
N LYS A 51 18.95 6.10 -10.23
CA LYS A 51 20.16 6.70 -9.65
C LYS A 51 20.04 6.94 -8.14
N ASP A 52 18.85 7.17 -7.63
CA ASP A 52 18.55 7.34 -6.21
C ASP A 52 18.45 6.02 -5.43
N GLY A 53 18.67 4.89 -6.09
CA GLY A 53 18.62 3.56 -5.50
C GLY A 53 17.23 2.94 -5.46
N LYS A 54 16.19 3.64 -5.90
CA LYS A 54 14.85 3.08 -6.06
C LYS A 54 14.76 2.22 -7.32
N PHE A 55 13.67 1.49 -7.42
CA PHE A 55 13.36 0.67 -8.59
C PHE A 55 12.02 1.12 -9.17
N PHE A 56 11.95 1.28 -10.48
CA PHE A 56 10.68 1.34 -11.18
C PHE A 56 10.32 -0.05 -11.67
N VAL A 57 9.14 -0.53 -11.28
CA VAL A 57 8.62 -1.84 -11.63
C VAL A 57 7.40 -1.68 -12.52
N SER A 58 7.36 -2.36 -13.67
CA SER A 58 6.19 -2.35 -14.54
C SER A 58 5.77 -3.74 -15.00
N ASN A 59 4.49 -3.89 -15.33
CA ASN A 59 3.92 -5.13 -15.87
C ASN A 59 4.19 -5.34 -17.38
N CYS A 60 5.14 -4.59 -17.95
CA CYS A 60 5.46 -4.57 -19.37
C CYS A 60 4.31 -4.11 -20.30
N LYS A 61 3.25 -3.52 -19.75
CA LYS A 61 2.11 -2.99 -20.49
C LYS A 61 1.87 -1.53 -20.15
N ASP A 62 1.03 -1.26 -19.18
CA ASP A 62 0.49 0.06 -18.87
C ASP A 62 0.51 0.42 -17.38
N LYS A 63 0.94 -0.51 -16.51
CA LYS A 63 0.97 -0.30 -15.07
C LYS A 63 2.38 -0.36 -14.53
N GLY A 64 2.63 0.46 -13.52
CA GLY A 64 3.92 0.49 -12.84
C GLY A 64 3.83 1.20 -11.50
N PHE A 65 4.90 1.06 -10.72
CA PHE A 65 5.08 1.74 -9.44
C PHE A 65 6.57 1.78 -9.07
N PHE A 66 6.91 2.67 -8.14
CA PHE A 66 8.26 2.71 -7.58
C PHE A 66 8.38 1.84 -6.34
N VAL A 67 9.57 1.29 -6.15
CA VAL A 67 9.92 0.47 -4.98
C VAL A 67 11.19 1.01 -4.34
N GLU A 68 11.12 1.21 -3.03
CA GLU A 68 12.26 1.51 -2.18
C GLU A 68 12.56 0.31 -1.27
N LYS A 69 13.71 -0.34 -1.48
CA LYS A 69 14.10 -1.58 -0.77
C LYS A 69 14.73 -1.33 0.60
N ASN A 70 15.15 -0.11 0.90
CA ASN A 70 15.75 0.23 2.18
C ASN A 70 14.68 0.28 3.28
N SER A 71 14.80 -0.60 4.26
CA SER A 71 13.79 -0.74 5.31
C SER A 71 14.39 -0.61 6.70
N ASN A 72 13.78 0.25 7.50
CA ASN A 72 14.00 0.34 8.94
C ASN A 72 12.91 -0.37 9.74
N ILE A 73 12.11 -1.22 9.10
CA ILE A 73 10.90 -1.85 9.67
C ILE A 73 11.16 -2.63 10.96
N ASP A 74 12.35 -3.16 11.15
CA ASP A 74 12.71 -3.88 12.39
C ASP A 74 12.67 -3.01 13.63
N LYS A 75 12.90 -1.71 13.46
CA LYS A 75 12.91 -0.72 14.56
C LYS A 75 11.51 -0.26 14.93
N ILE A 76 10.50 -0.60 14.13
CA ILE A 76 9.12 -0.16 14.35
C ILE A 76 8.44 -1.12 15.33
N PRO A 77 7.99 -0.63 16.50
CA PRO A 77 7.27 -1.44 17.47
C PRO A 77 5.83 -1.71 16.99
N ASN A 78 5.19 -2.72 17.58
CA ASN A 78 3.75 -3.02 17.41
C ASN A 78 3.31 -3.31 15.97
N VAL A 79 4.20 -3.85 15.16
CA VAL A 79 3.91 -4.32 13.81
C VAL A 79 4.04 -5.84 13.77
N SER A 80 3.13 -6.52 13.09
CA SER A 80 3.19 -7.97 12.98
C SER A 80 4.49 -8.44 12.33
N ILE A 81 4.99 -9.61 12.77
CA ILE A 81 6.18 -10.24 12.16
C ILE A 81 5.93 -10.48 10.66
N TYR A 82 4.70 -10.84 10.32
CA TYR A 82 4.29 -11.06 8.94
C TYR A 82 4.44 -9.79 8.08
N TYR A 83 3.93 -8.65 8.55
CA TYR A 83 4.11 -7.38 7.85
C TYR A 83 5.59 -7.00 7.67
N LYS A 84 6.39 -7.18 8.73
CA LYS A 84 7.84 -6.92 8.66
C LYS A 84 8.51 -7.75 7.58
N LYS A 85 8.17 -9.04 7.47
CA LYS A 85 8.70 -9.94 6.44
C LYS A 85 8.28 -9.47 5.04
N LEU A 86 6.99 -9.14 4.85
CA LEU A 86 6.49 -8.63 3.58
C LEU A 86 7.18 -7.34 3.16
N GLN A 87 7.28 -6.37 4.07
CA GLN A 87 7.89 -5.08 3.79
C GLN A 87 9.39 -5.22 3.43
N LYS A 88 10.13 -6.11 4.10
CA LYS A 88 11.54 -6.40 3.75
C LYS A 88 11.69 -7.00 2.34
N ASN A 89 10.78 -7.89 1.96
CA ASN A 89 10.83 -8.58 0.68
C ASN A 89 10.35 -7.70 -0.48
N ILE A 90 9.27 -6.96 -0.27
CA ILE A 90 8.65 -6.11 -1.29
C ILE A 90 9.29 -4.73 -1.31
N GLY A 91 9.48 -4.10 -0.15
CA GLY A 91 9.87 -2.71 0.01
C GLY A 91 8.66 -1.77 0.10
N LYS A 92 8.93 -0.48 0.29
CA LYS A 92 7.92 0.57 0.24
C LYS A 92 7.55 0.85 -1.21
N ILE A 93 6.27 0.83 -1.53
CA ILE A 93 5.72 1.12 -2.85
C ILE A 93 5.22 2.55 -2.87
N THR A 94 5.54 3.30 -3.91
CA THR A 94 5.05 4.67 -4.12
C THR A 94 4.64 4.90 -5.57
N ASP A 95 3.87 5.96 -5.80
CA ASP A 95 3.55 6.49 -7.13
C ASP A 95 3.01 5.40 -8.07
N LEU A 96 1.80 4.94 -7.83
CA LEU A 96 1.13 3.93 -8.63
C LEU A 96 0.62 4.52 -9.96
N TYR A 97 0.96 3.89 -11.08
CA TYR A 97 0.55 4.31 -12.42
C TYR A 97 -0.31 3.27 -13.10
N GLY A 98 -1.36 3.71 -13.78
CA GLY A 98 -2.23 2.85 -14.58
C GLY A 98 -3.24 2.02 -13.79
N PHE A 99 -3.23 2.11 -12.46
CA PHE A 99 -4.23 1.46 -11.63
C PHE A 99 -5.59 2.16 -11.80
N THR A 100 -6.63 1.38 -12.03
CA THR A 100 -8.00 1.88 -12.29
C THR A 100 -9.02 1.32 -11.32
N ASN A 101 -8.64 0.33 -10.53
CA ASN A 101 -9.49 -0.19 -9.48
C ASN A 101 -9.61 0.85 -8.36
N ARG A 102 -10.84 1.14 -7.97
CA ARG A 102 -11.19 2.14 -6.94
C ARG A 102 -10.47 1.99 -5.59
N TYR A 103 -9.96 0.78 -5.29
CA TYR A 103 -9.20 0.53 -4.06
C TYR A 103 -7.72 0.90 -4.18
N PHE A 104 -7.19 1.06 -5.40
CA PHE A 104 -5.77 1.26 -5.65
C PHE A 104 -5.47 2.53 -6.45
N GLU A 105 -6.44 3.07 -7.19
CA GLU A 105 -6.23 4.20 -8.09
C GLU A 105 -5.73 5.49 -7.39
N ASN A 106 -6.07 5.65 -6.12
CA ASN A 106 -5.73 6.83 -5.32
C ASN A 106 -4.58 6.56 -4.34
N ILE A 107 -4.04 5.36 -4.28
CA ILE A 107 -2.92 5.05 -3.39
C ILE A 107 -1.66 5.74 -3.89
N ILE A 108 -1.03 6.51 -3.04
CA ILE A 108 0.25 7.19 -3.30
C ILE A 108 1.41 6.48 -2.62
N GLU A 109 1.15 5.77 -1.53
CA GLU A 109 2.14 4.97 -0.81
C GLU A 109 1.50 3.70 -0.26
N LEU A 110 2.24 2.59 -0.31
CA LEU A 110 1.87 1.31 0.27
C LEU A 110 3.10 0.61 0.85
N LEU A 111 2.88 -0.23 1.86
CA LEU A 111 3.93 -0.91 2.62
C LEU A 111 4.90 0.09 3.25
N SER A 112 4.34 1.11 3.91
CA SER A 112 5.10 2.12 4.64
C SER A 112 6.05 1.49 5.66
N ASN A 113 7.21 2.10 5.83
CA ASN A 113 8.22 1.73 6.81
C ASN A 113 8.57 2.91 7.74
N ASP A 114 7.69 3.88 7.83
CA ASP A 114 7.87 5.07 8.63
C ASP A 114 7.61 4.78 10.11
N SER A 115 8.48 5.27 10.99
CA SER A 115 8.31 5.19 12.44
C SER A 115 7.08 5.97 12.94
N ASP A 116 6.67 6.99 12.19
CA ASP A 116 5.53 7.84 12.53
C ASP A 116 4.18 7.23 12.07
N SER A 117 4.24 6.05 11.46
CA SER A 117 3.06 5.29 11.00
C SER A 117 2.28 4.60 12.14
N LYS A 118 2.67 4.77 13.41
CA LYS A 118 1.95 4.19 14.55
C LYS A 118 0.57 4.84 14.70
N GLY A 119 -0.46 4.01 14.85
CA GLY A 119 -1.84 4.46 15.01
C GLY A 119 -2.32 5.29 13.83
N LEU A 120 -3.09 6.32 14.12
CA LEU A 120 -3.61 7.27 13.14
C LEU A 120 -2.68 8.48 12.90
N GLY A 121 -1.49 8.51 13.53
CA GLY A 121 -0.57 9.62 13.41
C GLY A 121 -1.22 10.96 13.80
N GLU A 122 -1.15 11.96 12.94
CA GLU A 122 -1.73 13.29 13.15
C GLU A 122 -3.25 13.30 13.35
N PHE A 123 -3.96 12.29 12.81
CA PHE A 123 -5.41 12.15 12.96
C PHE A 123 -5.85 11.54 14.30
N THR A 124 -4.91 11.15 15.17
CA THR A 124 -5.24 10.53 16.45
C THR A 124 -6.08 11.48 17.34
N SER A 125 -5.74 12.76 17.38
CA SER A 125 -6.49 13.77 18.15
C SER A 125 -7.91 13.95 17.63
N GLU A 126 -8.08 14.06 16.33
CA GLU A 126 -9.39 14.16 15.67
C GLU A 126 -10.26 12.92 15.97
N PHE A 127 -9.67 11.73 15.85
CA PHE A 127 -10.39 10.49 16.13
C PHE A 127 -10.81 10.42 17.61
N LEU A 128 -9.93 10.78 18.54
CA LEU A 128 -10.23 10.79 19.98
C LEU A 128 -11.36 11.76 20.31
N GLU A 129 -11.34 12.96 19.76
CA GLU A 129 -12.43 13.93 19.93
C GLU A 129 -13.77 13.35 19.47
N ARG A 130 -13.82 12.76 18.29
CA ARG A 130 -15.02 12.14 17.72
C ARG A 130 -15.47 10.89 18.48
N SER A 131 -14.52 10.12 19.03
CA SER A 131 -14.81 8.92 19.84
C SER A 131 -15.00 9.21 21.33
N ARG A 132 -15.10 10.50 21.72
CA ARG A 132 -15.19 10.94 23.13
C ARG A 132 -14.01 10.44 23.98
N ASN A 133 -12.81 10.57 23.45
CA ASN A 133 -11.55 10.14 24.07
C ASN A 133 -11.45 8.64 24.36
N ASN A 134 -12.18 7.83 23.62
CA ASN A 134 -12.11 6.38 23.74
C ASN A 134 -11.14 5.79 22.73
N LEU A 135 -10.03 5.20 23.22
CA LEU A 135 -9.07 4.48 22.38
C LEU A 135 -9.58 3.11 21.93
N MET A 136 -10.54 2.55 22.68
CA MET A 136 -11.18 1.29 22.33
C MET A 136 -12.52 1.56 21.67
N VAL A 137 -12.64 1.19 20.40
CA VAL A 137 -13.89 1.33 19.66
C VAL A 137 -14.34 -0.04 19.20
N GLY A 138 -15.34 -0.57 19.89
CA GLY A 138 -15.68 -1.98 19.78
C GLY A 138 -14.53 -2.86 20.25
N LYS A 139 -14.01 -3.71 19.40
CA LYS A 139 -12.85 -4.56 19.66
C LYS A 139 -11.52 -3.98 19.14
N ILE A 140 -11.55 -2.79 18.57
CA ILE A 140 -10.38 -2.18 17.93
C ILE A 140 -9.71 -1.25 18.92
N ASN A 141 -8.43 -1.48 19.21
CA ASN A 141 -7.59 -0.52 19.90
C ASN A 141 -6.77 0.22 18.86
N ILE A 142 -7.00 1.52 18.72
CA ILE A 142 -6.32 2.34 17.71
C ILE A 142 -4.81 2.44 17.94
N GLU A 143 -4.32 2.26 19.16
CA GLU A 143 -2.88 2.22 19.45
C GLU A 143 -2.18 0.99 18.87
N ASN A 144 -2.94 -0.08 18.59
CA ASN A 144 -2.42 -1.30 17.98
C ASN A 144 -2.49 -1.29 16.45
N LEU A 145 -2.98 -0.20 15.87
CA LEU A 145 -2.98 -0.02 14.43
C LEU A 145 -1.65 0.53 13.94
N PHE A 146 -1.33 0.20 12.69
CA PHE A 146 -0.17 0.70 12.01
C PHE A 146 -0.56 1.16 10.61
N THR A 147 -0.17 2.37 10.22
CA THR A 147 -0.40 2.89 8.86
C THR A 147 0.54 2.20 7.90
N ILE A 148 -0.03 1.47 6.94
CA ILE A 148 0.70 0.76 5.89
C ILE A 148 0.64 1.45 4.54
N GLY A 149 -0.16 2.50 4.41
CA GLY A 149 -0.30 3.23 3.16
C GLY A 149 -1.14 4.48 3.29
N TYR A 150 -1.08 5.29 2.24
CA TYR A 150 -1.76 6.57 2.14
C TYR A 150 -2.46 6.68 0.78
N GLU A 151 -3.64 7.30 0.79
CA GLU A 151 -4.33 7.74 -0.42
C GLU A 151 -4.06 9.23 -0.68
N GLY A 152 -4.15 9.66 -1.92
CA GLY A 152 -3.88 11.03 -2.33
C GLY A 152 -4.81 12.08 -1.73
N ASN A 153 -5.97 11.68 -1.23
CA ASN A 153 -6.92 12.52 -0.50
C ASN A 153 -6.65 12.58 1.01
N GLY A 154 -5.57 11.91 1.49
CA GLY A 154 -5.17 11.90 2.89
C GLY A 154 -5.72 10.74 3.73
N ASN A 155 -6.55 9.87 3.16
CA ASN A 155 -6.99 8.68 3.86
C ASN A 155 -5.80 7.78 4.19
N ARG A 156 -5.89 7.04 5.29
CA ARG A 156 -4.85 6.10 5.72
C ARG A 156 -5.34 4.66 5.62
N ILE A 157 -4.47 3.81 5.10
CA ILE A 157 -4.64 2.37 5.09
C ILE A 157 -3.90 1.82 6.31
N LEU A 158 -4.62 1.13 7.17
CA LEU A 158 -4.14 0.66 8.47
C LEU A 158 -4.19 -0.86 8.54
N VAL A 159 -3.31 -1.43 9.35
CA VAL A 159 -3.31 -2.86 9.68
C VAL A 159 -3.20 -3.04 11.20
N ASP A 160 -3.90 -4.04 11.73
CA ASP A 160 -3.72 -4.48 13.13
C ASP A 160 -2.70 -5.63 13.23
N LEU A 161 -2.47 -6.09 14.46
CA LEU A 161 -1.56 -7.20 14.75
C LEU A 161 -2.03 -8.56 14.17
N ASP A 162 -3.32 -8.69 13.88
CA ASP A 162 -3.94 -9.85 13.24
C ASP A 162 -3.95 -9.73 11.71
N ASN A 163 -3.29 -8.69 11.16
CA ASN A 163 -3.23 -8.36 9.72
C ASN A 163 -4.59 -8.05 9.09
N ARG A 164 -5.56 -7.55 9.86
CA ARG A 164 -6.81 -7.02 9.32
C ARG A 164 -6.58 -5.61 8.80
N ILE A 165 -7.23 -5.29 7.69
CA ILE A 165 -7.13 -3.96 7.05
C ILE A 165 -8.28 -3.07 7.48
N TYR A 166 -7.95 -1.81 7.75
CA TYR A 166 -8.87 -0.73 8.05
C TYR A 166 -8.52 0.50 7.22
N ILE A 167 -9.52 1.32 6.94
CA ILE A 167 -9.31 2.62 6.30
C ILE A 167 -9.78 3.71 7.25
N TYR A 168 -8.93 4.67 7.54
CA TYR A 168 -9.32 5.92 8.15
C TYR A 168 -9.65 6.94 7.06
N ALA A 169 -10.93 7.20 6.86
CA ALA A 169 -11.43 8.13 5.85
C ALA A 169 -11.65 9.51 6.48
N HIS A 170 -10.59 10.32 6.53
CA HIS A 170 -10.66 11.65 7.16
C HIS A 170 -11.58 12.61 6.43
N ASP A 171 -11.73 12.47 5.11
CA ASP A 171 -12.57 13.31 4.26
C ASP A 171 -14.02 12.82 4.15
N LEU A 172 -14.36 11.74 4.88
CA LEU A 172 -15.70 11.13 4.90
C LEU A 172 -16.19 10.60 3.53
N ALA A 173 -15.30 10.38 2.57
CA ALA A 173 -15.64 9.78 1.27
C ALA A 173 -15.94 8.29 1.41
N THR A 174 -17.08 7.98 2.02
CA THR A 174 -17.41 6.65 2.58
C THR A 174 -18.11 5.71 1.61
N ARG A 175 -18.49 6.16 0.42
CA ARG A 175 -19.33 5.38 -0.52
C ARG A 175 -18.76 4.02 -0.96
N TYR A 176 -17.47 3.78 -0.74
CA TYR A 176 -16.77 2.57 -1.15
C TYR A 176 -16.43 1.64 -0.01
N TYR A 177 -16.64 2.08 1.23
CA TYR A 177 -16.21 1.39 2.43
C TYR A 177 -17.40 1.02 3.30
N GLN A 178 -17.24 0.00 4.10
CA GLN A 178 -18.23 -0.42 5.08
C GLN A 178 -17.86 0.13 6.46
N THR A 179 -18.80 0.77 7.14
CA THR A 179 -18.61 1.21 8.52
C THR A 179 -18.47 0.00 9.45
N ILE A 180 -17.65 0.16 10.48
CA ILE A 180 -17.46 -0.84 11.52
C ILE A 180 -18.43 -0.55 12.66
N ASP A 181 -19.10 -1.58 13.16
CA ASP A 181 -20.03 -1.46 14.28
C ASP A 181 -19.36 -0.82 15.50
N ASN A 182 -20.06 0.10 16.15
CA ASN A 182 -19.61 0.83 17.35
C ASN A 182 -18.42 1.77 17.13
N VAL A 183 -18.08 2.09 15.89
CA VAL A 183 -17.10 3.13 15.54
C VAL A 183 -17.84 4.41 15.18
N PRO A 184 -17.30 5.60 15.48
CA PRO A 184 -17.92 6.87 15.09
C PRO A 184 -18.24 6.87 13.59
N HIS A 185 -19.47 7.24 13.28
CA HIS A 185 -20.00 7.17 11.93
C HIS A 185 -19.11 7.95 10.95
N ASN A 186 -18.76 7.30 9.83
CA ASN A 186 -17.97 7.88 8.73
C ASN A 186 -16.52 8.31 9.08
N THR A 187 -15.96 7.82 10.18
CA THR A 187 -14.57 8.16 10.55
C THR A 187 -13.62 7.01 10.49
N PHE A 188 -14.13 5.78 10.53
CA PHE A 188 -13.31 4.58 10.55
C PHE A 188 -14.01 3.45 9.81
N LEU A 189 -13.33 2.86 8.82
CA LEU A 189 -13.98 1.95 7.88
C LEU A 189 -13.16 0.70 7.66
N THR A 190 -13.82 -0.42 7.29
CA THR A 190 -13.15 -1.59 6.72
C THR A 190 -13.38 -1.65 5.22
N MET A 191 -12.40 -2.17 4.48
CA MET A 191 -12.56 -2.42 3.05
C MET A 191 -13.41 -3.68 2.84
N PRO A 192 -14.56 -3.61 2.16
CA PRO A 192 -15.35 -4.79 1.85
C PRO A 192 -14.54 -5.74 0.94
N LYS A 193 -14.57 -7.02 1.23
CA LYS A 193 -13.87 -8.11 0.51
C LYS A 193 -12.34 -8.11 0.57
N LEU A 194 -11.71 -7.09 1.12
CA LEU A 194 -10.26 -6.99 1.28
C LEU A 194 -9.93 -6.81 2.76
N LEU A 195 -10.42 -7.71 3.60
CA LEU A 195 -10.38 -7.59 5.05
C LEU A 195 -9.03 -7.90 5.67
N THR A 196 -8.16 -8.62 4.95
CA THR A 196 -6.83 -8.96 5.42
C THR A 196 -5.75 -8.33 4.55
N LEU A 197 -4.55 -8.18 5.11
CA LEU A 197 -3.38 -7.71 4.38
C LEU A 197 -3.09 -8.58 3.14
N ASN A 198 -3.31 -9.90 3.26
CA ASN A 198 -3.12 -10.83 2.15
C ASN A 198 -4.11 -10.58 1.02
N ASP A 199 -5.40 -10.45 1.35
CA ASP A 199 -6.44 -10.17 0.35
C ASP A 199 -6.18 -8.85 -0.34
N PHE A 200 -5.74 -7.84 0.43
CA PHE A 200 -5.42 -6.52 -0.09
C PHE A 200 -4.24 -6.56 -1.07
N LEU A 201 -3.13 -7.19 -0.68
CA LEU A 201 -1.95 -7.31 -1.53
C LEU A 201 -2.21 -8.19 -2.76
N ASN A 202 -2.98 -9.27 -2.60
CA ASN A 202 -3.39 -10.12 -3.73
C ASN A 202 -4.26 -9.35 -4.73
N GLY A 203 -5.17 -8.53 -4.22
CA GLY A 203 -5.96 -7.62 -5.04
C GLY A 203 -5.09 -6.61 -5.80
N PHE A 204 -4.08 -6.04 -5.14
CA PHE A 204 -3.12 -5.12 -5.72
C PHE A 204 -2.32 -5.77 -6.86
N VAL A 205 -1.74 -6.95 -6.62
CA VAL A 205 -0.96 -7.67 -7.63
C VAL A 205 -1.84 -8.16 -8.79
N THR A 206 -3.07 -8.60 -8.49
CA THR A 206 -4.06 -8.94 -9.53
C THR A 206 -4.35 -7.75 -10.44
N GLU A 207 -4.56 -6.57 -9.87
CA GLU A 207 -4.77 -5.35 -10.65
C GLU A 207 -3.54 -4.95 -11.46
N PHE A 208 -2.36 -5.11 -10.88
CA PHE A 208 -1.10 -4.82 -11.57
C PHE A 208 -0.92 -5.65 -12.84
N PHE A 209 -1.31 -6.93 -12.84
CA PHE A 209 -1.15 -7.81 -14.00
C PHE A 209 -2.34 -7.84 -14.97
N LYS A 210 -3.42 -7.16 -14.69
CA LYS A 210 -4.52 -6.98 -15.66
C LYS A 210 -4.10 -6.09 -16.82
#